data_658e48a0f836214fe077677692630014
#
_entry.id   658e48a0f836214fe077677692630014
#
_cell.length_a   1.000
_cell.length_b   1.000
_cell.length_c   1.000
_cell.angle_alpha   90.00
_cell.angle_beta   90.00
_cell.angle_gamma   90.00
#
_symmetry.space_group_name_H-M   'P 1'
#
loop_
_entity.id
_entity.type
_entity.pdbx_description
1 polymer ?
#
loop_
_entity_poly.entity_id
_entity_poly.type
_entity_poly.pdbx_seq_one_letter_code
_entity_poly.pdbx_strand_id
1 'polypeptide(L)'
;MCVQGLGFVGAAMAVAVAQARTPEGIAAYQVVGVDLPTPDGHARVDALNEGVFPFPTSDKKMVTALTEAHEVENLRATTDSSVFQSADVAIVDIPLDIDFLDDDPQLEMSSLEKAIRTIGRQIPKGSLIIVETTV
;
A
#
# COMPACT_ATOMS: atom_id res chain seq x y z
N MET A 1 1.32 6.92 8.00
CA MET A 1 0.41 5.83 7.58
C MET A 1 1.12 4.96 6.55
N CYS A 2 1.02 3.63 6.63
CA CYS A 2 1.63 2.72 5.67
C CYS A 2 0.55 1.92 4.91
N VAL A 3 0.80 1.62 3.64
CA VAL A 3 -0.05 0.74 2.81
C VAL A 3 0.81 -0.44 2.35
N GLN A 4 0.47 -1.64 2.81
CA GLN A 4 1.17 -2.88 2.46
C GLN A 4 0.50 -3.55 1.27
N GLY A 5 1.29 -3.81 0.24
CA GLY A 5 0.85 -4.35 -1.04
C GLY A 5 0.54 -3.23 -2.02
N LEU A 6 1.42 -3.04 -3.03
CA LEU A 6 1.27 -2.02 -4.05
C LEU A 6 0.77 -2.62 -5.38
N GLY A 7 -0.15 -3.58 -5.28
CA GLY A 7 -0.99 -3.98 -6.40
C GLY A 7 -1.83 -2.79 -6.89
N PHE A 8 -2.70 -3.01 -7.88
CA PHE A 8 -3.52 -1.92 -8.43
C PHE A 8 -4.33 -1.19 -7.33
N VAL A 9 -4.98 -1.93 -6.44
CA VAL A 9 -5.83 -1.36 -5.38
C VAL A 9 -4.99 -0.67 -4.32
N GLY A 10 -3.94 -1.31 -3.80
CA GLY A 10 -3.09 -0.72 -2.78
C GLY A 10 -2.32 0.52 -3.25
N ALA A 11 -1.86 0.53 -4.51
CA ALA A 11 -1.27 1.75 -5.10
C ALA A 11 -2.30 2.88 -5.22
N ALA A 12 -3.53 2.58 -5.67
CA ALA A 12 -4.62 3.55 -5.72
C ALA A 12 -5.02 4.04 -4.32
N MET A 13 -5.05 3.15 -3.32
CA MET A 13 -5.31 3.49 -1.93
C MET A 13 -4.23 4.44 -1.37
N ALA A 14 -2.96 4.16 -1.62
CA ALA A 14 -1.86 5.03 -1.17
C ALA A 14 -2.00 6.44 -1.74
N VAL A 15 -2.32 6.57 -3.03
CA VAL A 15 -2.58 7.86 -3.68
C VAL A 15 -3.81 8.55 -3.07
N ALA A 16 -4.92 7.83 -2.88
CA ALA A 16 -6.16 8.39 -2.34
C ALA A 16 -5.95 8.91 -0.90
N VAL A 17 -5.25 8.17 -0.05
CA VAL A 17 -4.94 8.61 1.31
C VAL A 17 -4.01 9.84 1.31
N ALA A 18 -3.05 9.90 0.39
CA ALA A 18 -2.18 11.06 0.24
C ALA A 18 -2.91 12.34 -0.19
N GLN A 19 -4.11 12.21 -0.79
CA GLN A 19 -4.96 13.35 -1.16
C GLN A 19 -5.73 13.94 0.03
N ALA A 20 -5.81 13.25 1.17
CA ALA A 20 -6.55 13.76 2.33
C ALA A 20 -5.92 15.07 2.84
N ARG A 21 -6.76 16.05 3.12
CA ARG A 21 -6.37 17.38 3.60
C ARG A 21 -7.04 17.69 4.93
N THR A 22 -6.33 18.43 5.78
CA THR A 22 -6.93 19.06 6.96
C THR A 22 -7.88 20.20 6.55
N PRO A 23 -8.70 20.72 7.46
CA PRO A 23 -9.53 21.91 7.17
C PRO A 23 -8.72 23.11 6.68
N GLU A 24 -7.44 23.20 7.03
CA GLU A 24 -6.50 24.26 6.63
C GLU A 24 -5.85 23.97 5.25
N GLY A 25 -6.19 22.85 4.59
CA GLY A 25 -5.66 22.48 3.28
C GLY A 25 -4.28 21.82 3.29
N ILE A 26 -3.75 21.46 4.47
CA ILE A 26 -2.46 20.78 4.61
C ILE A 26 -2.66 19.26 4.40
N ALA A 27 -1.65 18.55 3.90
CA ALA A 27 -1.69 17.10 3.81
C ALA A 27 -1.97 16.47 5.18
N ALA A 28 -3.06 15.70 5.29
CA ALA A 28 -3.46 15.09 6.56
C ALA A 28 -2.55 13.93 6.98
N TYR A 29 -1.90 13.28 6.01
CA TYR A 29 -1.07 12.10 6.25
C TYR A 29 0.24 12.16 5.47
N GLN A 30 1.29 11.62 6.09
CA GLN A 30 2.47 11.13 5.40
C GLN A 30 2.23 9.65 5.08
N VAL A 31 2.30 9.28 3.80
CA VAL A 31 1.97 7.94 3.32
C VAL A 31 3.21 7.22 2.80
N VAL A 32 3.37 5.99 3.22
CA VAL A 32 4.44 5.11 2.73
C VAL A 32 3.82 3.84 2.15
N GLY A 33 3.93 3.66 0.85
CA GLY A 33 3.62 2.41 0.18
C GLY A 33 4.73 1.38 0.45
N VAL A 34 4.36 0.15 0.77
CA VAL A 34 5.30 -0.94 1.05
C VAL A 34 4.99 -2.12 0.15
N ASP A 35 5.99 -2.61 -0.57
CA ASP A 35 5.85 -3.83 -1.37
C ASP A 35 6.97 -4.84 -1.06
N LEU A 36 6.88 -6.03 -1.63
CA LEU A 36 7.90 -7.07 -1.46
C LEU A 36 9.18 -6.71 -2.23
N PRO A 37 10.36 -7.13 -1.75
CA PRO A 37 11.64 -6.94 -2.45
C PRO A 37 11.79 -7.93 -3.61
N THR A 38 10.83 -7.93 -4.52
CA THR A 38 10.81 -8.68 -5.78
C THR A 38 11.06 -7.73 -6.95
N PRO A 39 11.43 -8.22 -8.15
CA PRO A 39 11.57 -7.35 -9.32
C PRO A 39 10.32 -6.50 -9.59
N ASP A 40 9.12 -7.09 -9.50
CA ASP A 40 7.86 -6.36 -9.69
C ASP A 40 7.60 -5.36 -8.56
N GLY A 41 7.90 -5.73 -7.31
CA GLY A 41 7.76 -4.83 -6.17
C GLY A 41 8.68 -3.61 -6.28
N HIS A 42 9.93 -3.81 -6.67
CA HIS A 42 10.86 -2.70 -6.94
C HIS A 42 10.36 -1.81 -8.07
N ALA A 43 9.89 -2.39 -9.18
CA ALA A 43 9.36 -1.61 -10.30
C ALA A 43 8.15 -0.73 -9.89
N ARG A 44 7.25 -1.24 -9.03
CA ARG A 44 6.11 -0.46 -8.51
C ARG A 44 6.56 0.64 -7.56
N VAL A 45 7.51 0.33 -6.69
CA VAL A 45 8.12 1.31 -5.76
C VAL A 45 8.78 2.45 -6.53
N ASP A 46 9.60 2.11 -7.53
CA ASP A 46 10.30 3.11 -8.34
C ASP A 46 9.30 3.99 -9.09
N ALA A 47 8.30 3.41 -9.74
CA ALA A 47 7.27 4.15 -10.45
C ALA A 47 6.54 5.15 -9.54
N LEU A 48 6.08 4.74 -8.34
CA LEU A 48 5.41 5.63 -7.41
C LEU A 48 6.33 6.77 -6.93
N ASN A 49 7.60 6.48 -6.68
CA ASN A 49 8.58 7.49 -6.27
C ASN A 49 8.92 8.47 -7.39
N GLU A 50 8.75 8.07 -8.65
CA GLU A 50 8.87 8.93 -9.82
C GLU A 50 7.59 9.71 -10.16
N GLY A 51 6.52 9.56 -9.37
CA GLY A 51 5.23 10.19 -9.63
C GLY A 51 4.45 9.53 -10.77
N VAL A 52 4.75 8.27 -11.08
CA VAL A 52 4.09 7.48 -12.13
C VAL A 52 3.25 6.37 -11.49
N PHE A 53 1.97 6.26 -11.89
CA PHE A 53 1.13 5.17 -11.41
C PHE A 53 1.62 3.84 -12.01
N PRO A 54 1.87 2.79 -11.19
CA PRO A 54 2.59 1.60 -11.64
C PRO A 54 1.78 0.65 -12.56
N PHE A 55 0.56 1.04 -12.91
CA PHE A 55 -0.31 0.27 -13.78
C PHE A 55 -0.91 1.14 -14.89
N PRO A 56 -1.23 0.57 -16.06
CA PRO A 56 -1.95 1.30 -17.09
C PRO A 56 -3.27 1.85 -16.55
N THR A 57 -3.49 3.15 -16.69
CA THR A 57 -4.74 3.79 -16.27
C THR A 57 -5.12 4.90 -17.26
N SER A 58 -6.42 4.99 -17.54
CA SER A 58 -7.01 6.14 -18.25
C SER A 58 -7.65 7.15 -17.29
N ASP A 59 -7.59 6.90 -15.98
CA ASP A 59 -8.16 7.79 -14.98
C ASP A 59 -7.25 9.01 -14.77
N LYS A 60 -7.64 10.12 -15.37
CA LYS A 60 -6.93 11.40 -15.24
C LYS A 60 -6.90 11.92 -13.81
N LYS A 61 -7.91 11.60 -13.00
CA LYS A 61 -7.95 12.03 -11.59
C LYS A 61 -6.85 11.32 -10.79
N MET A 62 -6.64 10.02 -11.05
CA MET A 62 -5.56 9.26 -10.43
C MET A 62 -4.19 9.84 -10.78
N VAL A 63 -3.97 10.15 -12.06
CA VAL A 63 -2.71 10.75 -12.52
C VAL A 63 -2.48 12.11 -11.85
N THR A 64 -3.49 12.99 -11.85
CA THR A 64 -3.40 14.29 -11.19
C THR A 64 -3.12 14.16 -9.69
N ALA A 65 -3.85 13.28 -9.00
CA ALA A 65 -3.69 13.05 -7.57
C ALA A 65 -2.28 12.57 -7.21
N LEU A 66 -1.71 11.67 -8.01
CA LEU A 66 -0.33 11.21 -7.80
C LEU A 66 0.69 12.32 -8.05
N THR A 67 0.50 13.13 -9.10
CA THR A 67 1.36 14.29 -9.36
C THR A 67 1.35 15.27 -8.17
N GLU A 68 0.16 15.61 -7.66
CA GLU A 68 0.02 16.48 -6.49
C GLU A 68 0.66 15.90 -5.23
N ALA A 69 0.50 14.59 -4.98
CA ALA A 69 1.13 13.91 -3.85
C ALA A 69 2.67 13.92 -3.95
N HIS A 70 3.18 13.79 -5.17
CA HIS A 70 4.62 13.87 -5.45
C HIS A 70 5.15 15.30 -5.22
N GLU A 71 4.45 16.34 -5.70
CA GLU A 71 4.82 17.75 -5.50
C GLU A 71 4.79 18.16 -4.02
N VAL A 72 3.84 17.63 -3.25
CA VAL A 72 3.69 17.87 -1.80
C VAL A 72 4.66 17.02 -0.96
N GLU A 73 5.30 16.02 -1.59
CA GLU A 73 6.24 15.08 -0.96
C GLU A 73 5.61 14.31 0.24
N ASN A 74 4.30 14.04 0.20
CA ASN A 74 3.61 13.29 1.25
C ASN A 74 3.28 11.83 0.90
N LEU A 75 3.73 11.35 -0.26
CA LEU A 75 3.69 9.96 -0.68
C LEU A 75 5.08 9.50 -1.11
N ARG A 76 5.52 8.39 -0.57
CA ARG A 76 6.71 7.65 -1.03
C ARG A 76 6.46 6.16 -0.96
N ALA A 77 7.31 5.36 -1.59
CA ALA A 77 7.23 3.91 -1.54
C ALA A 77 8.59 3.28 -1.22
N THR A 78 8.57 2.06 -0.68
CA THR A 78 9.78 1.31 -0.32
C THR A 78 9.51 -0.20 -0.27
N THR A 79 10.58 -0.99 -0.34
CA THR A 79 10.52 -2.44 -0.03
C THR A 79 11.01 -2.74 1.40
N ASP A 80 11.41 -1.72 2.16
CA ASP A 80 11.88 -1.88 3.54
C ASP A 80 10.70 -1.84 4.52
N SER A 81 10.39 -3.00 5.13
CA SER A 81 9.31 -3.12 6.11
C SER A 81 9.60 -2.42 7.44
N SER A 82 10.83 -1.97 7.70
CA SER A 82 11.15 -1.24 8.95
C SER A 82 10.36 0.05 9.12
N VAL A 83 9.80 0.59 8.04
CA VAL A 83 8.95 1.79 8.08
C VAL A 83 7.68 1.61 8.94
N PHE A 84 7.24 0.38 9.18
CA PHE A 84 6.11 0.12 10.08
C PHE A 84 6.40 0.50 11.53
N GLN A 85 7.67 0.63 11.94
CA GLN A 85 8.04 1.04 13.31
C GLN A 85 7.57 2.45 13.66
N SER A 86 7.28 3.27 12.67
CA SER A 86 6.79 4.64 12.84
C SER A 86 5.35 4.84 12.34
N ALA A 87 4.63 3.76 12.05
CA ALA A 87 3.28 3.84 11.51
C ALA A 87 2.22 3.94 12.61
N ASP A 88 1.33 4.92 12.52
CA ASP A 88 0.12 4.99 13.36
C ASP A 88 -1.00 4.12 12.80
N VAL A 89 -1.03 3.98 11.47
CA VAL A 89 -2.01 3.15 10.74
C VAL A 89 -1.30 2.35 9.66
N ALA A 90 -1.62 1.07 9.56
CA ALA A 90 -1.23 0.20 8.46
C ALA A 90 -2.48 -0.31 7.73
N ILE A 91 -2.57 -0.10 6.43
CA ILE A 91 -3.57 -0.69 5.55
C ILE A 91 -2.91 -1.87 4.85
N VAL A 92 -3.59 -3.01 4.84
CA VAL A 92 -3.08 -4.24 4.22
C VAL A 92 -3.99 -4.60 3.05
N ASP A 93 -3.43 -4.53 1.85
CA ASP A 93 -4.11 -4.85 0.60
C ASP A 93 -3.29 -5.90 -0.16
N ILE A 94 -3.49 -7.14 0.23
CA ILE A 94 -2.81 -8.32 -0.34
C ILE A 94 -3.88 -9.23 -0.91
N PRO A 95 -3.79 -9.60 -2.21
CA PRO A 95 -4.75 -10.51 -2.80
C PRO A 95 -4.73 -11.86 -2.09
N LEU A 96 -5.89 -12.46 -1.94
CA LEU A 96 -6.05 -13.86 -1.55
C LEU A 96 -6.31 -14.66 -2.81
N ASP A 97 -5.44 -15.62 -3.07
CA ASP A 97 -5.60 -16.53 -4.19
C ASP A 97 -6.38 -17.78 -3.76
N ILE A 98 -7.14 -18.34 -4.68
CA ILE A 98 -7.84 -19.61 -4.49
C ILE A 98 -7.14 -20.64 -5.37
N ASP A 99 -6.49 -21.59 -4.74
CA ASP A 99 -5.95 -22.76 -5.41
C ASP A 99 -7.00 -23.86 -5.46
N PHE A 100 -7.09 -24.55 -6.60
CA PHE A 100 -7.94 -25.70 -6.76
C PHE A 100 -7.10 -26.98 -6.67
N LEU A 101 -7.20 -27.67 -5.54
CA LEU A 101 -6.64 -29.00 -5.35
C LEU A 101 -7.75 -30.04 -5.54
N ASP A 102 -7.66 -30.86 -6.57
CA ASP A 102 -8.63 -31.93 -6.87
C ASP A 102 -10.10 -31.44 -6.92
N ASP A 103 -10.35 -30.31 -7.59
CA ASP A 103 -11.64 -29.61 -7.68
C ASP A 103 -12.17 -29.05 -6.33
N ASP A 104 -11.36 -29.08 -5.25
CA ASP A 104 -11.71 -28.48 -3.98
C ASP A 104 -10.99 -27.12 -3.84
N PRO A 105 -11.73 -26.00 -3.69
CA PRO A 105 -11.13 -24.68 -3.54
C PRO A 105 -10.43 -24.54 -2.19
N GLN A 106 -9.14 -24.22 -2.24
CA GLN A 106 -8.32 -23.93 -1.07
C GLN A 106 -7.93 -22.45 -1.07
N LEU A 107 -8.18 -21.76 0.03
CA LEU A 107 -7.80 -20.36 0.19
C LEU A 107 -6.31 -20.27 0.59
N GLU A 108 -5.48 -19.63 -0.26
CA GLU A 108 -4.07 -19.40 0.04
C GLU A 108 -3.91 -18.14 0.90
N MET A 109 -3.67 -18.34 2.18
CA MET A 109 -3.55 -17.25 3.16
C MET A 109 -2.12 -16.92 3.58
N SER A 110 -1.14 -17.70 3.13
CA SER A 110 0.24 -17.59 3.65
C SER A 110 0.86 -16.21 3.44
N SER A 111 0.58 -15.58 2.30
CA SER A 111 1.06 -14.24 1.98
C SER A 111 0.47 -13.18 2.92
N LEU A 112 -0.83 -13.22 3.17
CA LEU A 112 -1.52 -12.34 4.11
C LEU A 112 -1.02 -12.56 5.54
N GLU A 113 -0.94 -13.81 6.00
CA GLU A 113 -0.43 -14.13 7.33
C GLU A 113 1.00 -13.63 7.54
N LYS A 114 1.87 -13.82 6.55
CA LYS A 114 3.25 -13.34 6.60
C LYS A 114 3.31 -11.82 6.71
N ALA A 115 2.51 -11.10 5.94
CA ALA A 115 2.45 -9.65 6.01
C ALA A 115 1.95 -9.17 7.37
N ILE A 116 0.84 -9.71 7.88
CA ILE A 116 0.30 -9.36 9.20
C ILE A 116 1.30 -9.65 10.31
N ARG A 117 2.02 -10.76 10.26
CA ARG A 117 3.09 -11.09 11.23
C ARG A 117 4.25 -10.09 11.15
N THR A 118 4.65 -9.70 9.94
CA THR A 118 5.73 -8.73 9.73
C THR A 118 5.35 -7.37 10.30
N ILE A 119 4.15 -6.89 10.01
CA ILE A 119 3.62 -5.64 10.52
C ILE A 119 3.48 -5.70 12.05
N GLY A 120 2.82 -6.74 12.57
CA GLY A 120 2.54 -6.87 14.01
C GLY A 120 3.79 -6.97 14.90
N ARG A 121 4.95 -7.35 14.35
CA ARG A 121 6.23 -7.36 15.07
C ARG A 121 6.89 -5.99 15.15
N GLN A 122 6.51 -5.06 14.29
CA GLN A 122 7.20 -3.79 14.11
C GLN A 122 6.34 -2.59 14.50
N ILE A 123 5.02 -2.65 14.23
CA ILE A 123 4.12 -1.52 14.43
C ILE A 123 4.00 -1.17 15.93
N PRO A 124 3.98 0.12 16.30
CA PRO A 124 3.84 0.54 17.70
C PRO A 124 2.53 0.07 18.33
N LYS A 125 2.56 -0.13 19.65
CA LYS A 125 1.30 -0.42 20.40
C LYS A 125 0.35 0.76 20.31
N GLY A 126 -0.92 0.46 20.04
CA GLY A 126 -1.97 1.47 19.86
C GLY A 126 -2.20 1.89 18.41
N SER A 127 -1.36 1.43 17.48
CA SER A 127 -1.60 1.64 16.05
C SER A 127 -2.79 0.83 15.55
N LEU A 128 -3.41 1.31 14.48
CA LEU A 128 -4.53 0.64 13.80
C LEU A 128 -4.03 -0.18 12.62
N ILE A 129 -4.50 -1.41 12.49
CA ILE A 129 -4.29 -2.22 11.27
C ILE A 129 -5.66 -2.43 10.61
N ILE A 130 -5.75 -2.06 9.35
CA ILE A 130 -6.94 -2.23 8.50
C ILE A 130 -6.60 -3.27 7.44
N VAL A 131 -7.39 -4.31 7.32
CA VAL A 131 -7.24 -5.33 6.27
C VAL A 131 -8.34 -5.12 5.25
N GLU A 132 -7.98 -4.80 4.02
CA GLU A 132 -8.89 -4.52 2.89
C GLU A 132 -8.83 -5.63 1.83
N THR A 133 -8.50 -6.82 2.23
CA THR A 133 -8.44 -7.96 1.33
C THR A 133 -9.86 -8.45 1.01
N THR A 134 -10.16 -8.62 -0.28
CA THR A 134 -11.40 -9.26 -0.73
C THR A 134 -11.32 -10.75 -0.46
N VAL A 135 -12.28 -11.29 0.24
CA VAL A 135 -12.45 -12.72 0.51
C VAL A 135 -13.69 -13.27 -0.17
#